data_1eacac1c9188500a1f71c521d412950e
#
_entry.id   1eacac1c9188500a1f71c521d412950e
#
_cell.length_a   1.000
_cell.length_b   1.000
_cell.length_c   1.000
_cell.angle_alpha   90.00
_cell.angle_beta   90.00
_cell.angle_gamma   90.00
#
_symmetry.space_group_name_H-M   'P 1'
#
loop_
_entity.id
_entity.type
_entity.pdbx_description
1 polymer ?
#
loop_
_entity_poly.entity_id
_entity_poly.type
_entity_poly.pdbx_seq_one_letter_code
_entity_poly.pdbx_strand_id
1 'polypeptide(L)'
;MRIKSKDTTVPNIFLNIGHLLDHFMMLIFAKAAYDSGRHFGLQFDEMIIYGTLGMILFGLTAPLAGFLSDKYGRMPLMIIYHFGLGISAILSSMASSPVQLAFCLGLIGLFASIYHPVGIAMLLQRPGTVGLRMGINGVWGNMGIAVAPLMTGMLLLFGDWRLTFAVPGVICIIFGVIFYLNIYYDENQNKNKKTKRSSGFTNNWQQALIALALST
;
A
#
# COMPACT_ATOMS: atom_id res chain seq x y z
N MET A 1 -24.69 -10.33 -9.86
CA MET A 1 -23.76 -9.51 -10.67
C MET A 1 -22.35 -10.05 -10.48
N ARG A 2 -21.82 -10.83 -11.44
CA ARG A 2 -20.46 -11.41 -11.32
C ARG A 2 -19.45 -10.32 -11.67
N ILE A 3 -18.86 -9.69 -10.68
CA ILE A 3 -17.69 -8.83 -10.88
C ILE A 3 -16.56 -9.77 -11.31
N LYS A 4 -16.19 -9.74 -12.59
CA LYS A 4 -15.00 -10.41 -13.09
C LYS A 4 -13.80 -9.71 -12.43
N SER A 5 -13.22 -10.35 -11.40
CA SER A 5 -12.03 -9.85 -10.74
C SER A 5 -10.87 -9.86 -11.74
N LYS A 6 -10.48 -8.67 -12.22
CA LYS A 6 -9.24 -8.46 -12.96
C LYS A 6 -8.01 -8.43 -12.04
N ASP A 7 -8.18 -8.60 -10.74
CA ASP A 7 -7.20 -8.26 -9.71
C ASP A 7 -6.33 -9.45 -9.24
N THR A 8 -6.16 -10.48 -10.08
CA THR A 8 -5.55 -11.75 -9.64
C THR A 8 -4.03 -11.82 -9.77
N THR A 9 -3.38 -10.74 -10.20
CA THR A 9 -2.00 -10.84 -10.70
C THR A 9 -0.91 -10.30 -9.78
N VAL A 10 -1.24 -9.47 -8.77
CA VAL A 10 -0.22 -9.03 -7.80
C VAL A 10 0.15 -10.17 -6.84
N PRO A 11 1.42 -10.60 -6.76
CA PRO A 11 1.82 -11.61 -5.79
C PRO A 11 1.46 -11.26 -4.35
N ASN A 12 1.09 -12.25 -3.52
CA ASN A 12 0.72 -12.04 -2.12
C ASN A 12 1.82 -11.33 -1.32
N ILE A 13 3.07 -11.50 -1.71
CA ILE A 13 4.22 -10.85 -1.06
C ILE A 13 4.10 -9.32 -1.08
N PHE A 14 3.57 -8.73 -2.16
CA PHE A 14 3.38 -7.28 -2.23
C PHE A 14 2.33 -6.79 -1.22
N LEU A 15 1.25 -7.56 -1.04
CA LEU A 15 0.24 -7.23 -0.03
C LEU A 15 0.80 -7.42 1.39
N ASN A 16 1.60 -8.44 1.61
CA ASN A 16 2.23 -8.68 2.90
C ASN A 16 3.22 -7.57 3.26
N ILE A 17 4.09 -7.16 2.34
CA ILE A 17 5.00 -6.03 2.56
C ILE A 17 4.20 -4.73 2.75
N GLY A 18 3.12 -4.53 1.99
CA GLY A 18 2.21 -3.41 2.21
C GLY A 18 1.68 -3.38 3.65
N HIS A 19 1.25 -4.51 4.22
CA HIS A 19 0.78 -4.57 5.61
C HIS A 19 1.87 -4.25 6.64
N LEU A 20 3.08 -4.75 6.39
CA LEU A 20 4.23 -4.40 7.22
C LEU A 20 4.49 -2.89 7.18
N LEU A 21 4.54 -2.29 5.98
CA LEU A 21 4.78 -0.86 5.81
C LEU A 21 3.68 -0.01 6.45
N ASP A 22 2.43 -0.45 6.38
CA ASP A 22 1.29 0.23 6.98
C ASP A 22 1.48 0.44 8.49
N HIS A 23 1.62 -0.65 9.23
CA HIS A 23 1.83 -0.60 10.67
C HIS A 23 3.15 0.04 11.07
N PHE A 24 4.21 -0.22 10.30
CA PHE A 24 5.51 0.39 10.52
C PHE A 24 5.43 1.92 10.46
N MET A 25 4.82 2.47 9.40
CA MET A 25 4.72 3.92 9.19
C MET A 25 3.84 4.60 10.23
N MET A 26 2.76 3.94 10.67
CA MET A 26 1.88 4.47 11.72
C MET A 26 2.59 4.55 13.09
N LEU A 27 3.61 3.72 13.34
CA LEU A 27 4.26 3.61 14.65
C LEU A 27 5.64 4.28 14.74
N ILE A 28 6.22 4.75 13.64
CA ILE A 28 7.52 5.47 13.64
C ILE A 28 7.49 6.61 14.67
N PHE A 29 6.44 7.42 14.64
CA PHE A 29 6.34 8.61 15.47
C PHE A 29 6.34 8.31 16.97
N ALA A 30 5.80 7.18 17.39
CA ALA A 30 5.79 6.81 18.81
C ALA A 30 7.21 6.79 19.42
N LYS A 31 8.21 6.35 18.65
CA LYS A 31 9.63 6.37 19.07
C LYS A 31 10.29 7.71 18.73
N ALA A 32 10.01 8.30 17.57
CA ALA A 32 10.61 9.56 17.13
C ALA A 32 10.13 10.78 17.94
N ALA A 33 8.99 10.69 18.64
CA ALA A 33 8.40 11.78 19.41
C ALA A 33 9.35 12.34 20.49
N TYR A 34 10.15 11.48 21.12
CA TYR A 34 11.13 11.93 22.12
C TYR A 34 12.19 12.86 21.51
N ASP A 35 12.79 12.45 20.40
CA ASP A 35 13.88 13.21 19.77
C ASP A 35 13.37 14.44 19.03
N SER A 36 12.21 14.32 18.35
CA SER A 36 11.56 15.47 17.72
C SER A 36 11.04 16.48 18.74
N GLY A 37 10.52 16.01 19.91
CA GLY A 37 10.13 16.89 21.02
C GLY A 37 11.30 17.71 21.50
N ARG A 38 12.43 17.07 21.81
CA ARG A 38 13.65 17.77 22.21
C ARG A 38 14.12 18.82 21.18
N HIS A 39 14.00 18.49 19.89
CA HIS A 39 14.33 19.42 18.82
C HIS A 39 13.45 20.65 18.81
N PHE A 40 12.16 20.51 19.12
CA PHE A 40 11.20 21.60 19.17
C PHE A 40 11.04 22.26 20.57
N GLY A 41 11.82 21.82 21.56
CA GLY A 41 11.72 22.33 22.93
C GLY A 41 10.49 21.85 23.71
N LEU A 42 9.92 20.70 23.34
CA LEU A 42 8.75 20.09 23.96
C LEU A 42 9.14 18.82 24.75
N GLN A 43 8.38 18.53 25.81
CA GLN A 43 8.46 17.24 26.49
C GLN A 43 7.82 16.14 25.66
N PHE A 44 8.11 14.87 25.99
CA PHE A 44 7.57 13.73 25.24
C PHE A 44 6.04 13.67 25.25
N ASP A 45 5.42 13.92 26.39
CA ASP A 45 3.96 13.92 26.57
C ASP A 45 3.27 15.05 25.80
N GLU A 46 3.92 16.20 25.67
CA GLU A 46 3.46 17.30 24.81
C GLU A 46 3.59 16.93 23.33
N MET A 47 4.72 16.32 22.95
CA MET A 47 5.01 16.03 21.54
C MET A 47 4.17 14.86 21.00
N ILE A 48 3.90 13.83 21.81
CA ILE A 48 3.16 12.64 21.34
C ILE A 48 1.72 12.96 20.92
N ILE A 49 1.13 14.03 21.47
CA ILE A 49 -0.23 14.48 21.12
C ILE A 49 -0.32 14.88 19.64
N TYR A 50 0.75 15.39 19.04
CA TYR A 50 0.77 15.77 17.63
C TYR A 50 0.60 14.57 16.68
N GLY A 51 0.81 13.34 17.15
CA GLY A 51 0.50 12.12 16.39
C GLY A 51 -0.97 11.77 16.32
N THR A 52 -1.81 12.39 17.16
CA THR A 52 -3.24 12.05 17.28
C THR A 52 -3.99 12.27 15.95
N LEU A 53 -3.66 13.31 15.20
CA LEU A 53 -4.30 13.58 13.91
C LEU A 53 -4.11 12.41 12.93
N GLY A 54 -2.92 11.80 12.90
CA GLY A 54 -2.64 10.63 12.07
C GLY A 54 -3.54 9.44 12.46
N MET A 55 -3.66 9.16 13.75
CA MET A 55 -4.51 8.06 14.26
C MET A 55 -5.99 8.29 13.96
N ILE A 56 -6.47 9.53 14.11
CA ILE A 56 -7.86 9.89 13.79
C ILE A 56 -8.14 9.68 12.30
N LEU A 57 -7.28 10.22 11.42
CA LEU A 57 -7.48 10.11 9.98
C LEU A 57 -7.34 8.67 9.50
N PHE A 58 -6.43 7.88 10.08
CA PHE A 58 -6.32 6.44 9.79
C PHE A 58 -7.64 5.69 9.99
N GLY A 59 -8.31 5.89 11.12
CA GLY A 59 -9.60 5.25 11.38
C GLY A 59 -10.76 5.86 10.58
N LEU A 60 -10.85 7.20 10.57
CA LEU A 60 -12.00 7.92 10.01
C LEU A 60 -12.10 7.79 8.49
N THR A 61 -10.99 7.72 7.77
CA THR A 61 -10.98 7.72 6.30
C THR A 61 -10.98 6.31 5.68
N ALA A 62 -10.82 5.26 6.48
CA ALA A 62 -10.85 3.88 5.98
C ALA A 62 -12.16 3.49 5.25
N PRO A 63 -13.37 3.86 5.72
CA PRO A 63 -14.60 3.60 4.97
C PRO A 63 -14.63 4.31 3.61
N LEU A 64 -14.10 5.54 3.53
CA LEU A 64 -13.99 6.29 2.28
C LEU A 64 -13.03 5.58 1.30
N ALA A 65 -11.89 5.08 1.79
CA ALA A 65 -10.95 4.32 0.98
C ALA A 65 -11.60 3.05 0.40
N GLY A 66 -12.40 2.33 1.18
CA GLY A 66 -13.20 1.20 0.72
C GLY A 66 -14.16 1.58 -0.41
N PHE A 67 -14.96 2.62 -0.20
CA PHE A 67 -15.89 3.14 -1.21
C PHE A 67 -15.16 3.56 -2.51
N LEU A 68 -14.05 4.29 -2.40
CA LEU A 68 -13.26 4.71 -3.56
C LEU A 68 -12.67 3.52 -4.31
N SER A 69 -12.25 2.47 -3.59
CA SER A 69 -11.70 1.25 -4.20
C SER A 69 -12.76 0.47 -4.99
N ASP A 70 -13.99 0.46 -4.53
CA ASP A 70 -15.10 -0.18 -5.24
C ASP A 70 -15.46 0.60 -6.50
N LYS A 71 -15.36 1.93 -6.47
CA LYS A 71 -15.69 2.82 -7.60
C LYS A 71 -14.58 2.89 -8.65
N TYR A 72 -13.33 3.07 -8.24
CA TYR A 72 -12.20 3.33 -9.14
C TYR A 72 -11.26 2.13 -9.33
N GLY A 73 -11.45 1.08 -8.55
CA GLY A 73 -10.61 -0.12 -8.56
C GLY A 73 -9.56 -0.11 -7.45
N ARG A 74 -9.13 -1.30 -7.05
CA ARG A 74 -8.21 -1.50 -5.92
C ARG A 74 -6.76 -1.17 -6.25
N MET A 75 -6.33 -1.47 -7.49
CA MET A 75 -4.94 -1.23 -7.92
C MET A 75 -4.53 0.25 -7.87
N PRO A 76 -5.32 1.19 -8.43
CA PRO A 76 -5.00 2.62 -8.31
C PRO A 76 -4.90 3.07 -6.85
N LEU A 77 -5.80 2.59 -5.97
CA LEU A 77 -5.77 2.95 -4.56
C LEU A 77 -4.51 2.42 -3.86
N MET A 78 -4.05 1.20 -4.17
CA MET A 78 -2.81 0.66 -3.62
C MET A 78 -1.58 1.41 -4.13
N ILE A 79 -1.59 1.94 -5.35
CA ILE A 79 -0.54 2.82 -5.86
C ILE A 79 -0.53 4.12 -5.06
N ILE A 80 -1.71 4.76 -4.89
CA ILE A 80 -1.88 5.98 -4.08
C ILE A 80 -1.42 5.74 -2.65
N TYR A 81 -1.72 4.59 -2.06
CA TYR A 81 -1.27 4.18 -0.74
C TYR A 81 0.27 4.25 -0.61
N HIS A 82 1.02 3.57 -1.47
CA HIS A 82 2.47 3.52 -1.35
C HIS A 82 3.13 4.88 -1.59
N PHE A 83 2.72 5.61 -2.64
CA PHE A 83 3.27 6.94 -2.92
C PHE A 83 2.83 7.96 -1.88
N GLY A 84 1.57 7.91 -1.44
CA GLY A 84 1.04 8.79 -0.42
C GLY A 84 1.78 8.64 0.91
N LEU A 85 1.99 7.40 1.38
CA LEU A 85 2.79 7.11 2.57
C LEU A 85 4.22 7.64 2.44
N GLY A 86 4.89 7.32 1.33
CA GLY A 86 6.27 7.70 1.12
C GLY A 86 6.46 9.22 1.07
N ILE A 87 5.62 9.92 0.31
CA ILE A 87 5.66 11.38 0.19
C ILE A 87 5.35 12.03 1.56
N SER A 88 4.31 11.56 2.26
CA SER A 88 3.94 12.10 3.58
C SER A 88 5.06 11.94 4.61
N ALA A 89 5.77 10.82 4.59
CA ALA A 89 6.92 10.60 5.46
C ALA A 89 8.09 11.52 5.12
N ILE A 90 8.40 11.71 3.83
CA ILE A 90 9.44 12.66 3.41
C ILE A 90 9.05 14.08 3.85
N LEU A 91 7.80 14.48 3.70
CA LEU A 91 7.31 15.77 4.18
C LEU A 91 7.43 15.87 5.71
N SER A 92 7.15 14.79 6.45
CA SER A 92 7.35 14.76 7.90
C SER A 92 8.80 15.01 8.30
N SER A 93 9.76 14.47 7.54
CA SER A 93 11.19 14.71 7.78
C SER A 93 11.62 16.18 7.55
N MET A 94 10.85 16.92 6.77
CA MET A 94 11.12 18.34 6.44
C MET A 94 10.39 19.31 7.38
N ALA A 95 9.61 18.81 8.34
CA ALA A 95 8.83 19.65 9.23
C ALA A 95 9.73 20.59 10.07
N SER A 96 9.35 21.87 10.14
CA SER A 96 10.04 22.93 10.88
C SER A 96 9.29 23.36 12.14
N SER A 97 8.11 22.80 12.40
CA SER A 97 7.32 23.02 13.62
C SER A 97 6.52 21.76 14.01
N PRO A 98 6.12 21.62 15.29
CA PRO A 98 5.28 20.50 15.74
C PRO A 98 3.94 20.44 15.00
N VAL A 99 3.33 21.59 14.71
CA VAL A 99 2.07 21.69 13.98
C VAL A 99 2.23 21.20 12.55
N GLN A 100 3.31 21.58 11.86
CA GLN A 100 3.60 21.10 10.52
C GLN A 100 3.82 19.57 10.53
N LEU A 101 4.56 19.07 11.52
CA LEU A 101 4.74 17.61 11.69
C LEU A 101 3.40 16.92 11.91
N ALA A 102 2.49 17.47 12.74
CA ALA A 102 1.16 16.91 12.96
C ALA A 102 0.35 16.78 11.65
N PHE A 103 0.38 17.79 10.79
CA PHE A 103 -0.27 17.72 9.47
C PHE A 103 0.34 16.61 8.59
N CYS A 104 1.66 16.49 8.56
CA CYS A 104 2.34 15.45 7.80
C CYS A 104 2.02 14.04 8.35
N LEU A 105 1.97 13.89 9.68
CA LEU A 105 1.52 12.65 10.33
C LEU A 105 0.05 12.35 10.01
N GLY A 106 -0.79 13.40 9.93
CA GLY A 106 -2.16 13.29 9.45
C GLY A 106 -2.24 12.71 8.03
N LEU A 107 -1.38 13.17 7.12
CA LEU A 107 -1.28 12.61 5.77
C LEU A 107 -0.82 11.17 5.77
N ILE A 108 0.13 10.78 6.64
CA ILE A 108 0.51 9.37 6.81
C ILE A 108 -0.73 8.55 7.20
N GLY A 109 -1.50 8.96 8.21
CA GLY A 109 -2.72 8.27 8.62
C GLY A 109 -3.77 8.19 7.51
N LEU A 110 -3.97 9.28 6.77
CA LEU A 110 -4.89 9.33 5.63
C LEU A 110 -4.55 8.27 4.57
N PHE A 111 -3.29 8.20 4.14
CA PHE A 111 -2.89 7.23 3.12
C PHE A 111 -2.77 5.82 3.68
N ALA A 112 -2.35 5.63 4.92
CA ALA A 112 -2.33 4.33 5.60
C ALA A 112 -3.73 3.71 5.67
N SER A 113 -4.78 4.51 5.89
CA SER A 113 -6.17 4.04 5.96
C SER A 113 -6.62 3.22 4.74
N ILE A 114 -5.92 3.35 3.61
CA ILE A 114 -6.25 2.65 2.36
C ILE A 114 -5.94 1.15 2.47
N TYR A 115 -4.88 0.76 3.18
CA TYR A 115 -4.42 -0.63 3.14
C TYR A 115 -5.47 -1.62 3.64
N HIS A 116 -6.08 -1.39 4.80
CA HIS A 116 -6.98 -2.36 5.43
C HIS A 116 -8.22 -2.68 4.57
N PRO A 117 -9.03 -1.71 4.08
CA PRO A 117 -10.18 -2.04 3.25
C PRO A 117 -9.78 -2.54 1.85
N VAL A 118 -8.68 -2.07 1.28
CA VAL A 118 -8.30 -2.37 -0.10
C VAL A 118 -7.38 -3.58 -0.21
N GLY A 119 -6.27 -3.59 0.51
CA GLY A 119 -5.26 -4.66 0.47
C GLY A 119 -5.82 -5.99 0.98
N ILE A 120 -6.56 -5.98 2.10
CA ILE A 120 -7.21 -7.18 2.62
C ILE A 120 -8.28 -7.69 1.66
N ALA A 121 -9.09 -6.80 1.06
CA ALA A 121 -10.07 -7.21 0.06
C ALA A 121 -9.42 -7.84 -1.18
N MET A 122 -8.23 -7.37 -1.60
CA MET A 122 -7.45 -7.99 -2.66
C MET A 122 -6.95 -9.39 -2.23
N LEU A 123 -6.50 -9.54 -1.00
CA LEU A 123 -6.01 -10.79 -0.45
C LEU A 123 -7.12 -11.85 -0.37
N LEU A 124 -8.34 -11.46 0.03
CA LEU A 124 -9.50 -12.35 0.15
C LEU A 124 -9.94 -12.94 -1.18
N GLN A 125 -9.76 -12.23 -2.29
CA GLN A 125 -10.17 -12.67 -3.63
C GLN A 125 -9.23 -13.69 -4.27
N ARG A 126 -8.13 -14.03 -3.62
CA ARG A 126 -7.15 -14.96 -4.13
C ARG A 126 -7.55 -16.41 -3.95
N PRO A 127 -7.11 -17.32 -4.85
CA PRO A 127 -7.38 -18.76 -4.69
C PRO A 127 -6.63 -19.33 -3.48
N GLY A 128 -7.14 -20.42 -2.91
CA GLY A 128 -6.56 -21.16 -1.79
C GLY A 128 -7.19 -20.83 -0.43
N THR A 129 -6.60 -21.31 0.64
CA THR A 129 -7.15 -21.23 2.01
C THR A 129 -7.10 -19.80 2.53
N VAL A 130 -8.26 -19.18 2.74
CA VAL A 130 -8.40 -17.79 3.23
C VAL A 130 -7.72 -17.59 4.57
N GLY A 131 -7.95 -18.50 5.53
CA GLY A 131 -7.39 -18.40 6.88
C GLY A 131 -5.86 -18.37 6.88
N LEU A 132 -5.21 -19.21 6.09
CA LEU A 132 -3.75 -19.23 5.97
C LEU A 132 -3.21 -17.91 5.40
N ARG A 133 -3.83 -17.39 4.34
CA ARG A 133 -3.40 -16.11 3.75
C ARG A 133 -3.56 -14.93 4.71
N MET A 134 -4.70 -14.89 5.41
CA MET A 134 -4.94 -13.85 6.41
C MET A 134 -3.98 -13.98 7.58
N GLY A 135 -3.70 -15.20 8.03
CA GLY A 135 -2.71 -15.46 9.09
C GLY A 135 -1.31 -14.99 8.70
N ILE A 136 -0.83 -15.35 7.50
CA ILE A 136 0.46 -14.89 6.99
C ILE A 136 0.49 -13.37 6.89
N ASN A 137 -0.54 -12.75 6.32
CA ASN A 137 -0.63 -11.29 6.19
C ASN A 137 -0.65 -10.60 7.57
N GLY A 138 -1.35 -11.17 8.55
CA GLY A 138 -1.34 -10.68 9.93
C GLY A 138 0.05 -10.74 10.58
N VAL A 139 0.83 -11.78 10.32
CA VAL A 139 2.24 -11.87 10.79
C VAL A 139 3.06 -10.72 10.21
N TRP A 140 2.92 -10.40 8.92
CA TRP A 140 3.64 -9.26 8.32
C TRP A 140 3.23 -7.91 8.94
N GLY A 141 1.93 -7.70 9.22
CA GLY A 141 1.48 -6.50 9.94
C GLY A 141 2.10 -6.40 11.33
N ASN A 142 2.07 -7.50 12.10
CA ASN A 142 2.71 -7.54 13.43
C ASN A 142 4.23 -7.35 13.37
N MET A 143 4.90 -7.83 12.32
CA MET A 143 6.31 -7.52 12.08
C MET A 143 6.53 -6.01 11.90
N GLY A 144 5.63 -5.32 11.18
CA GLY A 144 5.68 -3.86 11.05
C GLY A 144 5.64 -3.16 12.41
N ILE A 145 4.75 -3.61 13.31
CA ILE A 145 4.66 -3.11 14.69
C ILE A 145 5.98 -3.30 15.45
N ALA A 146 6.53 -4.52 15.38
CA ALA A 146 7.75 -4.87 16.13
C ALA A 146 9.00 -4.16 15.57
N VAL A 147 9.11 -4.04 14.25
CA VAL A 147 10.26 -3.44 13.57
C VAL A 147 10.27 -1.91 13.68
N ALA A 148 9.11 -1.25 13.81
CA ALA A 148 9.02 0.21 13.86
C ALA A 148 9.91 0.84 14.96
N PRO A 149 9.81 0.47 16.24
CA PRO A 149 10.67 1.05 17.28
C PRO A 149 12.14 0.67 17.11
N LEU A 150 12.44 -0.53 16.62
CA LEU A 150 13.81 -1.01 16.40
C LEU A 150 14.50 -0.21 15.29
N MET A 151 13.86 -0.12 14.11
CA MET A 151 14.42 0.61 12.98
C MET A 151 14.52 2.11 13.29
N THR A 152 13.49 2.69 13.92
CA THR A 152 13.52 4.09 14.35
C THR A 152 14.69 4.33 15.30
N GLY A 153 14.88 3.47 16.31
CA GLY A 153 16.00 3.55 17.24
C GLY A 153 17.35 3.42 16.54
N MET A 154 17.49 2.51 15.58
CA MET A 154 18.71 2.37 14.79
C MET A 154 19.01 3.63 13.96
N LEU A 155 18.02 4.17 13.27
CA LEU A 155 18.21 5.38 12.44
C LEU A 155 18.62 6.59 13.28
N LEU A 156 18.15 6.71 14.53
CA LEU A 156 18.55 7.75 15.47
C LEU A 156 20.03 7.66 15.90
N LEU A 157 20.68 6.49 15.74
CA LEU A 157 22.13 6.37 15.98
C LEU A 157 22.97 7.00 14.86
N PHE A 158 22.39 7.14 13.65
CA PHE A 158 23.10 7.68 12.48
C PHE A 158 22.77 9.14 12.18
N GLY A 159 21.74 9.71 12.83
CA GLY A 159 21.35 11.10 12.62
C GLY A 159 20.19 11.51 13.53
N ASP A 160 19.49 12.56 13.12
CA ASP A 160 18.37 13.08 13.89
C ASP A 160 17.02 12.36 13.55
N TRP A 161 15.96 12.76 14.24
CA TRP A 161 14.61 12.20 14.06
C TRP A 161 14.07 12.28 12.62
N ARG A 162 14.61 13.17 11.78
CA ARG A 162 14.19 13.32 10.38
C ARG A 162 14.52 12.09 9.55
N LEU A 163 15.66 11.43 9.84
CA LEU A 163 16.04 10.18 9.16
C LEU A 163 15.01 9.07 9.39
N THR A 164 14.35 9.07 10.54
CA THR A 164 13.35 8.06 10.88
C THR A 164 12.12 8.11 9.97
N PHE A 165 11.86 9.25 9.34
CA PHE A 165 10.81 9.44 8.35
C PHE A 165 11.34 9.40 6.92
N ALA A 166 12.48 10.04 6.64
CA ALA A 166 13.03 10.14 5.29
C ALA A 166 13.37 8.76 4.71
N VAL A 167 14.09 7.92 5.46
CA VAL A 167 14.52 6.61 4.98
C VAL A 167 13.33 5.69 4.68
N PRO A 168 12.38 5.46 5.60
CA PRO A 168 11.20 4.67 5.28
C PRO A 168 10.32 5.29 4.19
N GLY A 169 10.25 6.62 4.12
CA GLY A 169 9.55 7.32 3.06
C GLY A 169 10.09 6.97 1.67
N VAL A 170 11.40 6.98 1.51
CA VAL A 170 12.07 6.56 0.26
C VAL A 170 11.81 5.08 -0.03
N ILE A 171 11.88 4.21 0.99
CA ILE A 171 11.57 2.78 0.83
C ILE A 171 10.13 2.59 0.33
N CYS A 172 9.15 3.30 0.89
CA CYS A 172 7.75 3.23 0.44
C CYS A 172 7.60 3.66 -1.02
N ILE A 173 8.30 4.72 -1.46
CA ILE A 173 8.26 5.18 -2.86
C ILE A 173 8.88 4.13 -3.78
N ILE A 174 10.07 3.62 -3.44
CA ILE A 174 10.73 2.56 -4.23
C ILE A 174 9.82 1.35 -4.35
N PHE A 175 9.22 0.92 -3.25
CA PHE A 175 8.29 -0.20 -3.26
C PHE A 175 7.03 0.11 -4.08
N GLY A 176 6.51 1.33 -4.02
CA GLY A 176 5.41 1.81 -4.85
C GLY A 176 5.72 1.75 -6.35
N VAL A 177 6.94 2.12 -6.74
CA VAL A 177 7.42 1.99 -8.14
C VAL A 177 7.48 0.52 -8.56
N ILE A 178 8.07 -0.35 -7.73
CA ILE A 178 8.15 -1.78 -8.02
C ILE A 178 6.75 -2.38 -8.14
N PHE A 179 5.82 -2.01 -7.25
CA PHE A 179 4.43 -2.43 -7.29
C PHE A 179 3.74 -1.98 -8.59
N TYR A 180 3.89 -0.71 -8.96
CA TYR A 180 3.34 -0.16 -10.20
C TYR A 180 3.86 -0.88 -11.46
N LEU A 181 5.17 -1.09 -11.53
CA LEU A 181 5.80 -1.77 -12.67
C LEU A 181 5.31 -3.22 -12.82
N ASN A 182 5.11 -3.94 -11.73
CA ASN A 182 4.56 -5.30 -11.76
C ASN A 182 3.13 -5.32 -12.30
N ILE A 183 2.28 -4.36 -11.91
CA ILE A 183 0.91 -4.25 -12.44
C ILE A 183 0.93 -3.98 -13.93
N TYR A 184 1.72 -3.00 -14.36
CA TYR A 184 1.83 -2.60 -15.77
C TYR A 184 2.30 -3.77 -16.66
N TYR A 185 3.32 -4.51 -16.22
CA TYR A 185 3.83 -5.68 -16.95
C TYR A 185 2.74 -6.75 -17.12
N ASP A 186 1.99 -7.04 -16.08
CA ASP A 186 0.99 -8.08 -16.06
C ASP A 186 -0.26 -7.72 -16.88
N GLU A 187 -0.71 -6.47 -16.87
CA GLU A 187 -1.78 -5.98 -17.74
C GLU A 187 -1.41 -6.13 -19.23
N ASN A 188 -0.17 -5.84 -19.60
CA ASN A 188 0.30 -5.98 -20.98
C ASN A 188 0.36 -7.45 -21.41
N GLN A 189 0.82 -8.35 -20.56
CA GLN A 189 0.81 -9.79 -20.83
C GLN A 189 -0.62 -10.30 -21.04
N ASN A 190 -1.58 -9.84 -20.24
CA ASN A 190 -2.97 -10.24 -20.35
C ASN A 190 -3.65 -9.68 -21.63
N LYS A 191 -3.31 -8.47 -22.06
CA LYS A 191 -3.76 -7.91 -23.34
C LYS A 191 -3.26 -8.74 -24.51
N ASN A 192 -1.98 -9.10 -24.52
CA ASN A 192 -1.37 -9.91 -25.57
C ASN A 192 -1.98 -11.32 -25.65
N LYS A 193 -2.27 -11.96 -24.50
CA LYS A 193 -2.95 -13.27 -24.46
C LYS A 193 -4.36 -13.20 -25.02
N LYS A 194 -5.12 -12.12 -24.74
CA LYS A 194 -6.47 -11.93 -25.28
C LYS A 194 -6.46 -11.74 -26.79
N THR A 195 -5.55 -10.94 -27.31
CA THR A 195 -5.40 -10.71 -28.77
C THR A 195 -5.09 -12.01 -29.50
N LYS A 196 -4.13 -12.82 -28.98
CA LYS A 196 -3.82 -14.14 -29.55
C LYS A 196 -5.01 -15.11 -29.49
N ARG A 197 -5.81 -15.06 -28.43
CA ARG A 197 -7.00 -15.94 -28.27
C ARG A 197 -8.13 -15.53 -29.19
N SER A 198 -8.33 -14.25 -29.43
CA SER A 198 -9.33 -13.73 -30.37
C SER A 198 -8.94 -14.03 -31.83
N SER A 199 -7.67 -13.93 -32.19
CA SER A 199 -7.18 -14.31 -33.51
C SER A 199 -7.28 -15.83 -33.79
N GLY A 200 -7.04 -16.65 -32.75
CA GLY A 200 -7.23 -18.11 -32.85
C GLY A 200 -8.71 -18.51 -32.99
N PHE A 201 -9.63 -17.76 -32.37
CA PHE A 201 -11.05 -18.02 -32.49
C PHE A 201 -11.60 -17.64 -33.87
N THR A 202 -11.14 -16.55 -34.46
CA THR A 202 -11.50 -16.17 -35.85
C THR A 202 -11.00 -17.17 -36.88
N ASN A 203 -9.77 -17.70 -36.72
CA ASN A 203 -9.28 -18.78 -37.58
C ASN A 203 -10.11 -20.06 -37.49
N ASN A 204 -10.58 -20.42 -36.30
CA ASN A 204 -11.44 -21.61 -36.11
C ASN A 204 -12.80 -21.44 -36.76
N TRP A 205 -13.38 -20.23 -36.73
CA TRP A 205 -14.66 -19.96 -37.44
C TRP A 205 -14.50 -20.02 -38.96
N GLN A 206 -13.42 -19.51 -39.52
CA GLN A 206 -13.13 -19.62 -40.94
C GLN A 206 -12.95 -21.08 -41.36
N GLN A 207 -12.23 -21.89 -40.56
CA GLN A 207 -12.10 -23.33 -40.81
C GLN A 207 -13.44 -24.08 -40.71
N ALA A 208 -14.31 -23.70 -39.75
CA ALA A 208 -15.64 -24.29 -39.64
C ALA A 208 -16.54 -23.93 -40.83
N LEU A 209 -16.45 -22.70 -41.33
CA LEU A 209 -17.19 -22.28 -42.54
C LEU A 209 -16.69 -22.97 -43.80
N ILE A 210 -15.37 -23.18 -43.91
CA ILE A 210 -14.75 -23.92 -45.05
C ILE A 210 -15.21 -25.38 -44.99
N ALA A 211 -15.21 -26.01 -43.80
CA ALA A 211 -15.66 -27.40 -43.62
C ALA A 211 -17.15 -27.56 -43.98
N LEU A 212 -17.99 -26.60 -43.62
CA LEU A 212 -19.42 -26.58 -43.96
C LEU A 212 -19.63 -26.42 -45.48
N ALA A 213 -18.84 -25.55 -46.13
CA ALA A 213 -18.94 -25.32 -47.59
C ALA A 213 -18.44 -26.54 -48.43
N LEU A 214 -17.57 -27.40 -47.88
CA LEU A 214 -17.07 -28.60 -48.53
C LEU A 214 -17.94 -29.84 -48.28
N SER A 215 -18.95 -29.76 -47.41
CA SER A 215 -19.87 -30.86 -47.09
C SER A 215 -21.20 -30.81 -47.85
N THR A 216 -21.42 -29.81 -48.68
CA THR A 216 -22.54 -29.65 -49.63
C THR A 216 -22.13 -29.91 -51.03
#